data_e9e1e18848d522643c0c82c8a40b6b43
#
_entry.id   e9e1e18848d522643c0c82c8a40b6b43
#
_cell.length_a   1.000
_cell.length_b   1.000
_cell.length_c   1.000
_cell.angle_alpha   90.00
_cell.angle_beta   90.00
_cell.angle_gamma   90.00
#
_symmetry.space_group_name_H-M   'P 1'
#
loop_
_entity.id
_entity.type
_entity.pdbx_description
1 polymer ?
#
loop_
_entity_poly.entity_id
_entity_poly.type
_entity_poly.pdbx_seq_one_letter_code
_entity_poly.pdbx_strand_id
1 'polypeptide(L)'
;MLRAALAAVAAALVVPATAQAALSFAFDRAQARVGQQVHAYQADPDGNPAPAWDTLDRVTLYLARVDNISHRVRLGQMGVDDQGVWSIDFRVPKVKPGLYMIAFYCAPCGSTYFGSAEPHSVWTRKAGRVLKVRR
;
A
#
# COMPACT_ATOMS: atom_id res chain seq x y z
N MET A 1 -15.69 55.39 -15.70
CA MET A 1 -15.89 54.05 -16.15
C MET A 1 -15.02 53.09 -15.48
N LEU A 2 -15.57 52.47 -14.54
CA LEU A 2 -14.82 51.50 -13.85
C LEU A 2 -15.06 50.17 -14.33
N ARG A 3 -14.04 49.45 -14.60
CA ARG A 3 -14.09 48.07 -14.88
C ARG A 3 -13.50 47.34 -13.78
N ALA A 4 -14.28 46.81 -12.95
CA ALA A 4 -13.83 45.83 -12.01
C ALA A 4 -13.48 44.56 -12.79
N ALA A 5 -12.25 44.37 -13.01
CA ALA A 5 -11.79 43.08 -13.45
C ALA A 5 -11.95 42.08 -12.31
N LEU A 6 -13.02 41.40 -12.33
CA LEU A 6 -13.14 40.23 -11.49
C LEU A 6 -12.21 39.18 -12.00
N ALA A 7 -11.06 39.15 -11.43
CA ALA A 7 -10.26 37.97 -11.51
C ALA A 7 -10.99 36.90 -10.75
N ALA A 8 -11.71 36.10 -11.45
CA ALA A 8 -12.17 34.86 -10.90
C ALA A 8 -10.95 34.01 -10.64
N VAL A 9 -10.46 34.04 -9.46
CA VAL A 9 -9.53 33.06 -8.98
C VAL A 9 -10.33 31.79 -8.87
N ALA A 10 -10.32 31.04 -9.92
CA ALA A 10 -10.68 29.65 -9.79
C ALA A 10 -9.63 29.02 -8.90
N ALA A 11 -9.93 28.95 -7.65
CA ALA A 11 -9.20 28.05 -6.78
C ALA A 11 -9.43 26.67 -7.33
N ALA A 12 -8.49 26.21 -8.12
CA ALA A 12 -8.44 24.82 -8.48
C ALA A 12 -8.23 24.08 -7.15
N LEU A 13 -9.30 23.58 -6.62
CA LEU A 13 -9.23 22.58 -5.60
C LEU A 13 -8.60 21.37 -6.24
N VAL A 14 -7.31 21.33 -6.16
CA VAL A 14 -6.60 20.10 -6.41
C VAL A 14 -7.00 19.19 -5.26
N VAL A 15 -8.06 18.45 -5.47
CA VAL A 15 -8.31 17.30 -4.65
C VAL A 15 -7.10 16.40 -4.86
N PRO A 16 -6.32 16.12 -3.83
CA PRO A 16 -5.21 15.22 -4.00
C PRO A 16 -5.77 13.85 -4.32
N ALA A 17 -5.88 13.54 -5.59
CA ALA A 17 -6.12 12.18 -6.05
C ALA A 17 -5.09 11.20 -5.46
N THR A 18 -4.01 11.75 -4.92
CA THR A 18 -2.93 11.05 -4.28
C THR A 18 -3.26 10.46 -2.93
N ALA A 19 -4.29 10.93 -2.23
CA ALA A 19 -4.64 10.39 -0.92
C ALA A 19 -5.03 8.92 -0.97
N GLN A 20 -5.59 8.47 -2.09
CA GLN A 20 -6.00 7.08 -2.27
C GLN A 20 -4.87 6.19 -2.79
N ALA A 21 -3.90 6.78 -3.50
CA ALA A 21 -2.73 6.07 -3.97
C ALA A 21 -1.63 5.98 -2.93
N ALA A 22 -1.89 6.52 -1.73
CA ALA A 22 -0.86 6.65 -0.71
C ALA A 22 -0.69 5.40 0.17
N LEU A 23 -1.54 4.39 0.07
CA LEU A 23 -1.32 3.14 0.77
C LEU A 23 -0.21 2.36 0.08
N SER A 24 0.92 2.29 0.74
CA SER A 24 2.11 1.66 0.20
C SER A 24 2.82 0.92 1.32
N PHE A 25 2.94 -0.38 1.17
CA PHE A 25 3.45 -1.25 2.23
C PHE A 25 4.86 -1.72 1.94
N ALA A 26 5.68 -1.77 2.98
CA ALA A 26 6.97 -2.40 2.98
C ALA A 26 6.94 -3.62 3.89
N PHE A 27 7.92 -4.50 3.72
CA PHE A 27 8.09 -5.68 4.56
C PHE A 27 9.28 -5.49 5.50
N ASP A 28 9.20 -6.07 6.67
CA ASP A 28 10.31 -6.06 7.64
C ASP A 28 11.49 -6.92 7.21
N ARG A 29 11.35 -7.67 6.14
CA ARG A 29 12.43 -8.49 5.57
C ARG A 29 12.31 -8.58 4.05
N ALA A 30 13.42 -8.83 3.39
CA ALA A 30 13.46 -8.93 1.93
C ALA A 30 13.05 -10.32 1.42
N GLN A 31 13.17 -11.34 2.25
CA GLN A 31 12.92 -12.74 1.87
C GLN A 31 12.24 -13.48 3.01
N ALA A 32 11.41 -14.43 2.64
CA ALA A 32 10.77 -15.31 3.59
C ALA A 32 10.42 -16.65 2.94
N ARG A 33 10.28 -17.67 3.78
CA ARG A 33 9.77 -18.98 3.36
C ARG A 33 8.29 -19.08 3.70
N VAL A 34 7.59 -19.96 3.01
CA VAL A 34 6.22 -20.33 3.36
C VAL A 34 6.16 -20.69 4.84
N GLY A 35 5.20 -20.15 5.57
CA GLY A 35 5.00 -20.37 6.99
C GLY A 35 5.77 -19.44 7.92
N GLN A 36 6.73 -18.68 7.42
CA GLN A 36 7.44 -17.71 8.24
C GLN A 36 6.56 -16.49 8.54
N GLN A 37 6.77 -15.94 9.73
CA GLN A 37 6.12 -14.72 10.15
C GLN A 37 6.76 -13.51 9.49
N VAL A 38 5.94 -12.65 8.92
CA VAL A 38 6.37 -11.40 8.28
C VAL A 38 5.48 -10.28 8.75
N HIS A 39 6.08 -9.12 8.94
CA HIS A 39 5.37 -7.88 9.24
C HIS A 39 5.42 -6.96 8.04
N ALA A 40 4.25 -6.52 7.58
CA ALA A 40 4.12 -5.51 6.54
C ALA A 40 3.53 -4.25 7.15
N TYR A 41 4.05 -3.10 6.75
CA TYR A 41 3.66 -1.82 7.33
C TYR A 41 3.58 -0.74 6.27
N GLN A 42 2.69 0.23 6.51
CA GLN A 42 2.60 1.43 5.68
C GLN A 42 3.91 2.19 5.75
N ALA A 43 4.50 2.46 4.61
CA ALA A 43 5.80 3.11 4.52
C ALA A 43 5.76 4.35 3.63
N ASP A 44 6.63 5.31 3.96
CA ASP A 44 6.89 6.46 3.10
C ASP A 44 7.74 6.06 1.88
N PRO A 45 8.02 6.97 0.94
CA PRO A 45 8.83 6.65 -0.24
C PRO A 45 10.22 6.09 0.06
N ASP A 46 10.78 6.40 1.23
CA ASP A 46 12.09 5.91 1.63
C ASP A 46 12.04 4.55 2.34
N GLY A 47 10.83 4.01 2.54
CA GLY A 47 10.66 2.72 3.20
C GLY A 47 10.52 2.80 4.71
N ASN A 48 10.46 3.99 5.29
CA ASN A 48 10.29 4.17 6.72
C ASN A 48 8.81 4.06 7.11
N PRO A 49 8.50 3.54 8.31
CA PRO A 49 7.13 3.51 8.78
C PRO A 49 6.49 4.89 8.76
N ALA A 50 5.30 4.98 8.17
CA ALA A 50 4.54 6.21 8.09
C ALA A 50 3.34 6.13 9.04
N PRO A 51 3.11 7.14 9.88
CA PRO A 51 1.95 7.15 10.78
C PRO A 51 0.63 7.07 10.00
N ALA A 52 -0.34 6.38 10.59
CA ALA A 52 -1.69 6.36 10.07
C ALA A 52 -2.28 7.78 10.11
N TRP A 53 -2.78 8.24 8.96
CA TRP A 53 -3.30 9.60 8.86
C TRP A 53 -4.81 9.67 8.96
N ASP A 54 -5.47 8.54 8.98
CA ASP A 54 -6.93 8.45 9.06
C ASP A 54 -7.36 7.14 9.70
N THR A 55 -8.62 7.06 10.09
CA THR A 55 -9.23 5.81 10.53
C THR A 55 -9.81 5.11 9.32
N LEU A 56 -9.00 4.29 8.68
CA LEU A 56 -9.46 3.44 7.59
C LEU A 56 -9.88 2.10 8.15
N ASP A 57 -11.19 1.90 8.25
CA ASP A 57 -11.76 0.61 8.60
C ASP A 57 -11.93 -0.24 7.35
N ARG A 58 -11.79 -1.54 7.51
CA ARG A 58 -12.11 -2.53 6.49
C ARG A 58 -11.22 -2.48 5.25
N VAL A 59 -9.96 -2.18 5.42
CA VAL A 59 -8.97 -2.39 4.37
C VAL A 59 -8.47 -3.82 4.46
N THR A 60 -8.70 -4.58 3.42
CA THR A 60 -8.22 -5.95 3.31
C THR A 60 -6.89 -5.98 2.56
N LEU A 61 -5.93 -6.68 3.10
CA LEU A 61 -4.61 -6.81 2.52
C LEU A 61 -4.41 -8.18 1.89
N TYR A 62 -3.68 -8.20 0.81
CA TYR A 62 -3.37 -9.39 0.02
C TYR A 62 -1.88 -9.47 -0.26
N LEU A 63 -1.37 -10.69 -0.29
CA LEU A 63 -0.05 -10.95 -0.85
C LEU A 63 -0.25 -11.25 -2.34
N ALA A 64 0.23 -10.38 -3.20
CA ALA A 64 0.01 -10.45 -4.63
C ALA A 64 1.33 -10.58 -5.39
N ARG A 65 1.30 -11.31 -6.49
CA ARG A 65 2.48 -11.39 -7.35
C ARG A 65 2.77 -10.02 -7.98
N VAL A 66 4.04 -9.68 -8.01
CA VAL A 66 4.50 -8.40 -8.58
C VAL A 66 4.17 -8.31 -10.08
N ASP A 67 4.25 -9.43 -10.79
CA ASP A 67 4.01 -9.49 -12.22
C ASP A 67 2.52 -9.67 -12.59
N ASN A 68 1.70 -10.07 -11.62
CA ASN A 68 0.28 -10.29 -11.88
C ASN A 68 -0.53 -10.18 -10.59
N ILE A 69 -1.07 -9.01 -10.35
CA ILE A 69 -1.82 -8.69 -9.13
C ILE A 69 -3.10 -9.53 -8.98
N SER A 70 -3.60 -10.13 -10.04
CA SER A 70 -4.74 -11.04 -9.95
C SER A 70 -4.38 -12.35 -9.26
N HIS A 71 -3.11 -12.72 -9.22
CA HIS A 71 -2.61 -13.83 -8.44
C HIS A 71 -2.29 -13.32 -7.03
N ARG A 72 -3.29 -13.35 -6.18
CA ARG A 72 -3.20 -12.83 -4.82
C ARG A 72 -3.86 -13.76 -3.81
N VAL A 73 -3.36 -13.70 -2.59
CA VAL A 73 -3.90 -14.45 -1.45
C VAL A 73 -4.28 -13.45 -0.37
N ARG A 74 -5.47 -13.60 0.16
CA ARG A 74 -5.94 -12.74 1.24
C ARG A 74 -5.12 -13.00 2.50
N LEU A 75 -4.61 -11.92 3.10
CA LEU A 75 -3.87 -11.98 4.36
C LEU A 75 -4.77 -11.66 5.56
N GLY A 76 -5.64 -10.72 5.41
CA GLY A 76 -6.52 -10.26 6.47
C GLY A 76 -6.77 -8.77 6.40
N GLN A 77 -7.35 -8.23 7.46
CA GLN A 77 -7.61 -6.81 7.56
C GLN A 77 -6.41 -6.07 8.13
N MET A 78 -6.18 -4.88 7.60
CA MET A 78 -5.18 -3.96 8.11
C MET A 78 -5.54 -3.50 9.51
N GLY A 79 -4.57 -3.47 10.39
CA GLY A 79 -4.68 -2.90 11.73
C GLY A 79 -3.72 -1.76 11.94
N VAL A 80 -3.71 -1.23 13.15
CA VAL A 80 -2.76 -0.20 13.58
C VAL A 80 -1.88 -0.82 14.65
N ASP A 81 -0.57 -0.70 14.50
CA ASP A 81 0.38 -1.23 15.48
C ASP A 81 0.57 -0.29 16.67
N ASP A 82 1.44 -0.69 17.61
CA ASP A 82 1.71 0.08 18.83
C ASP A 82 2.33 1.46 18.55
N GLN A 83 2.85 1.66 17.34
CA GLN A 83 3.45 2.93 16.94
C GLN A 83 2.51 3.80 16.11
N GLY A 84 1.26 3.38 15.99
CA GLY A 84 0.27 4.12 15.19
C GLY A 84 0.44 3.97 13.69
N VAL A 85 1.07 2.88 13.24
CA VAL A 85 1.33 2.60 11.83
C VAL A 85 0.37 1.51 11.35
N TRP A 86 -0.24 1.71 10.20
CA TRP A 86 -1.03 0.66 9.58
C TRP A 86 -0.15 -0.50 9.19
N SER A 87 -0.54 -1.67 9.62
CA SER A 87 0.27 -2.86 9.45
C SER A 87 -0.54 -4.15 9.48
N ILE A 88 0.12 -5.23 9.16
CA ILE A 88 -0.39 -6.57 9.33
C ILE A 88 0.76 -7.52 9.62
N ASP A 89 0.55 -8.41 10.58
CA ASP A 89 1.41 -9.56 10.80
C ASP A 89 0.78 -10.77 10.14
N PHE A 90 1.56 -11.49 9.36
CA PHE A 90 1.05 -12.65 8.67
C PHE A 90 2.10 -13.73 8.55
N ARG A 91 1.64 -14.96 8.38
CA ARG A 91 2.49 -16.06 7.97
C ARG A 91 2.43 -16.18 6.46
N VAL A 92 3.58 -16.32 5.83
CA VAL A 92 3.63 -16.46 4.37
C VAL A 92 2.75 -17.65 3.97
N PRO A 93 1.70 -17.40 3.18
CA PRO A 93 0.80 -18.46 2.76
C PRO A 93 1.48 -19.42 1.79
N LYS A 94 0.84 -20.55 1.55
CA LYS A 94 1.35 -21.56 0.62
C LYS A 94 1.19 -21.05 -0.80
N VAL A 95 2.19 -20.35 -1.28
CA VAL A 95 2.25 -19.77 -2.63
C VAL A 95 3.51 -20.26 -3.34
N LYS A 96 3.52 -20.11 -4.65
CA LYS A 96 4.70 -20.42 -5.45
C LYS A 96 5.84 -19.47 -5.11
N PRO A 97 7.09 -19.93 -5.15
CA PRO A 97 8.24 -19.03 -5.03
C PRO A 97 8.18 -17.90 -6.05
N GLY A 98 8.60 -16.72 -5.65
CA GLY A 98 8.61 -15.58 -6.54
C GLY A 98 8.61 -14.26 -5.78
N LEU A 99 8.35 -13.18 -6.49
CA LEU A 99 8.30 -11.83 -5.96
C LEU A 99 6.86 -11.41 -5.70
N TYR A 100 6.64 -10.91 -4.50
CA TYR A 100 5.31 -10.52 -4.02
C TYR A 100 5.32 -9.11 -3.47
N MET A 101 4.16 -8.51 -3.47
CA MET A 101 3.91 -7.21 -2.86
C MET A 101 2.59 -7.23 -2.10
N ILE A 102 2.36 -6.23 -1.27
CA ILE A 102 1.06 -6.04 -0.64
C ILE A 102 0.14 -5.30 -1.61
N ALA A 103 -0.99 -5.90 -1.88
CA ALA A 103 -2.12 -5.25 -2.53
C ALA A 103 -3.22 -5.02 -1.50
N PHE A 104 -4.15 -4.12 -1.79
CA PHE A 104 -5.22 -3.82 -0.86
C PHE A 104 -6.55 -3.60 -1.56
N TYR A 105 -7.60 -3.84 -0.80
CA TYR A 105 -8.97 -3.52 -1.17
C TYR A 105 -9.59 -2.68 -0.07
N CYS A 106 -10.09 -1.51 -0.44
CA CYS A 106 -10.70 -0.58 0.49
C CYS A 106 -12.12 -0.24 0.02
N ALA A 107 -13.12 -0.91 0.60
CA ALA A 107 -14.51 -0.63 0.28
C ALA A 107 -14.92 0.81 0.64
N PRO A 108 -14.54 1.35 1.84
CA PRO A 108 -14.89 2.72 2.20
C PRO A 108 -14.23 3.78 1.32
N CYS A 109 -13.17 3.44 0.61
CA CYS A 109 -12.49 4.37 -0.29
C CYS A 109 -13.25 4.56 -1.62
N GLY A 110 -14.34 3.87 -1.82
CA GLY A 110 -15.20 4.01 -3.00
C GLY A 110 -14.67 3.38 -4.28
N SER A 111 -13.63 2.56 -4.19
CA SER A 111 -13.05 1.91 -5.36
C SER A 111 -12.53 0.51 -5.03
N THR A 112 -12.60 -0.36 -6.01
CA THR A 112 -11.96 -1.67 -5.96
C THR A 112 -10.53 -1.51 -6.47
N TYR A 113 -9.69 -0.93 -5.65
CA TYR A 113 -8.33 -0.62 -6.06
C TYR A 113 -7.35 -1.58 -5.41
N PHE A 114 -6.60 -2.29 -6.23
CA PHE A 114 -5.54 -3.17 -5.78
C PHE A 114 -4.19 -2.63 -6.24
N GLY A 115 -3.27 -2.54 -5.32
CA GLY A 115 -1.91 -2.11 -5.61
C GLY A 115 -1.64 -0.71 -5.13
N SER A 116 -0.57 -0.58 -4.40
CA SER A 116 -0.15 0.67 -3.80
C SER A 116 0.93 1.36 -4.61
N ALA A 117 1.65 0.62 -5.41
CA ALA A 117 2.73 1.14 -6.22
C ALA A 117 2.82 0.31 -7.49
N GLU A 118 3.37 0.90 -8.52
CA GLU A 118 3.65 0.15 -9.73
C GLU A 118 4.67 -0.95 -9.42
N PRO A 119 4.31 -2.23 -9.62
CA PRO A 119 5.12 -3.34 -9.15
C PRO A 119 6.50 -3.44 -9.82
N HIS A 120 6.65 -2.82 -10.98
CA HIS A 120 7.91 -2.84 -11.73
C HIS A 120 8.77 -1.61 -11.52
N SER A 121 8.32 -0.65 -10.72
CA SER A 121 9.09 0.56 -10.52
C SER A 121 10.35 0.28 -9.71
N VAL A 122 11.41 1.02 -10.02
CA VAL A 122 12.66 0.95 -9.23
C VAL A 122 12.38 1.35 -7.79
N TRP A 123 11.47 2.26 -7.59
CA TRP A 123 11.05 2.71 -6.27
C TRP A 123 10.46 1.58 -5.43
N THR A 124 9.56 0.79 -6.02
CA THR A 124 8.96 -0.35 -5.33
C THR A 124 10.00 -1.33 -4.82
N ARG A 125 11.00 -1.65 -5.64
CA ARG A 125 12.05 -2.60 -5.25
C ARG A 125 13.00 -2.01 -4.21
N LYS A 126 13.33 -0.73 -4.34
CA LYS A 126 14.34 -0.09 -3.50
C LYS A 126 13.87 0.16 -2.08
N ALA A 127 12.58 0.31 -1.84
CA ALA A 127 12.03 0.69 -0.56
C ALA A 127 11.50 -0.49 0.27
N GLY A 128 11.97 -1.70 0.01
CA GLY A 128 11.53 -2.89 0.76
C GLY A 128 10.09 -3.32 0.47
N ARG A 129 9.52 -2.89 -0.64
CA ARG A 129 8.12 -3.17 -0.99
C ARG A 129 7.91 -4.50 -1.70
N VAL A 130 8.97 -5.23 -1.92
CA VAL A 130 8.93 -6.53 -2.57
C VAL A 130 9.46 -7.59 -1.62
N LEU A 131 8.70 -8.65 -1.47
CA LEU A 131 9.09 -9.81 -0.68
C LEU A 131 9.40 -10.98 -1.62
N LYS A 132 10.59 -11.52 -1.49
CA LYS A 132 10.95 -12.74 -2.20
C LYS A 132 10.53 -13.94 -1.38
N VAL A 133 9.54 -14.67 -1.86
CA VAL A 133 9.12 -15.93 -1.24
C VAL A 133 9.95 -17.07 -1.80
N ARG A 134 10.56 -17.83 -0.92
CA ARG A 134 11.41 -18.99 -1.21
C ARG A 134 10.75 -20.26 -0.72
N ARG A 135 11.25 -21.38 -1.25
CA ARG A 135 10.86 -22.70 -0.76
C ARG A 135 11.43 -22.99 0.62
#